data_e6b84795438184006cf8d7c43d577ae2
#
_entry.id   e6b84795438184006cf8d7c43d577ae2
#
_cell.length_a   1.000
_cell.length_b   1.000
_cell.length_c   1.000
_cell.angle_alpha   90.00
_cell.angle_beta   90.00
_cell.angle_gamma   90.00
#
_symmetry.space_group_name_H-M   'P 1'
#
loop_
_entity.id
_entity.type
_entity.pdbx_description
1 polymer ?
#
loop_
_entity_poly.entity_id
_entity_poly.type
_entity_poly.pdbx_seq_one_letter_code
_entity_poly.pdbx_strand_id
1 'polypeptide(L)'
;MNTKHLITCLFLAFILSFNSQGAHLAASVSSIDITPPIAMKYTLGGYGERMNKPAEAIHDHIWAKALALQMGTRKYMIITLDLLGLPENVKSDLLKRVPGMGWRMENMMLLPSHSHGSLEMASLNSKNQLNNPNLGIFQPELLAFLIDKLETLVKEADRNYQPVKIATGSRILDGLNRNRRKDPDVDKELIVTRIDKKNGKPLAVLVNWTAHPTFLGGQDMLTSAEWPGYLQSSLQDLIGQGVTAMYFNGSEGDQSTILNSPKKGYEKIEIYGKIISNKAFDLYKEIKTKDVKEFNYSYQLITLPEHAAHPSFMKTGGEEYGLNEKTVKIVMDVLGPKEVGMGAVRIDDLLISGIPGEMTAILGQKVKKAIRENGVKYVAIGGLANVWLGYILDRDQYLHGEGYESSMSFYGPDLGAAISDGAIKSALTLTQK
;
A
#
# COMPACT_ATOMS: atom_id res chain seq x y z
N MET A 1 -10.93 84.35 27.95
CA MET A 1 -9.87 83.85 27.01
C MET A 1 -9.57 82.45 27.37
N ASN A 2 -10.08 81.47 26.60
CA ASN A 2 -9.91 80.08 26.83
C ASN A 2 -9.08 79.47 25.69
N THR A 3 -7.87 79.10 26.00
CA THR A 3 -6.96 78.34 25.09
C THR A 3 -7.21 76.84 25.24
N LYS A 4 -7.76 76.22 24.22
CA LYS A 4 -7.89 74.76 24.12
C LYS A 4 -6.60 74.19 23.53
N HIS A 5 -5.92 73.35 24.30
CA HIS A 5 -4.82 72.57 23.78
C HIS A 5 -5.36 71.33 23.03
N LEU A 6 -5.00 71.19 21.76
CA LEU A 6 -5.30 70.06 20.91
C LEU A 6 -4.13 69.08 21.04
N ILE A 7 -4.37 67.91 21.67
CA ILE A 7 -3.39 66.80 21.73
C ILE A 7 -3.64 65.90 20.53
N THR A 8 -2.70 65.90 19.58
CA THR A 8 -2.71 65.02 18.41
C THR A 8 -2.01 63.78 18.79
N CYS A 9 -2.75 62.65 18.98
CA CYS A 9 -2.19 61.29 19.12
C CYS A 9 -1.80 60.77 17.74
N LEU A 10 -0.49 60.66 17.48
CA LEU A 10 0.04 59.89 16.35
C LEU A 10 -0.05 58.39 16.67
N PHE A 11 -0.96 57.68 16.01
CA PHE A 11 -0.94 56.20 15.99
C PHE A 11 0.09 55.76 14.96
N LEU A 12 1.23 55.28 15.43
CA LEU A 12 2.19 54.51 14.59
C LEU A 12 1.64 53.09 14.39
N ALA A 13 1.04 52.84 13.24
CA ALA A 13 0.67 51.50 12.81
C ALA A 13 1.94 50.75 12.40
N PHE A 14 2.45 49.88 13.28
CA PHE A 14 3.46 48.87 12.95
C PHE A 14 2.78 47.84 12.05
N ILE A 15 2.96 47.94 10.74
CA ILE A 15 2.63 46.87 9.78
C ILE A 15 3.70 45.79 9.94
N LEU A 16 3.43 44.81 10.78
CA LEU A 16 4.18 43.56 10.78
C LEU A 16 3.88 42.86 9.46
N SER A 17 4.77 43.05 8.49
CA SER A 17 4.81 42.21 7.29
C SER A 17 5.14 40.81 7.72
N PHE A 18 4.11 39.99 7.95
CA PHE A 18 4.29 38.54 8.00
C PHE A 18 4.73 38.07 6.60
N ASN A 19 6.04 37.90 6.43
CA ASN A 19 6.56 37.13 5.31
C ASN A 19 5.95 35.73 5.43
N SER A 20 4.91 35.46 4.68
CA SER A 20 4.40 34.12 4.42
C SER A 20 5.46 33.36 3.61
N GLN A 21 6.54 32.95 4.26
CA GLN A 21 7.36 31.89 3.70
C GLN A 21 6.44 30.68 3.57
N GLY A 22 6.17 30.25 2.33
CA GLY A 22 5.34 29.10 2.06
C GLY A 22 5.78 27.90 2.94
N ALA A 23 4.83 27.23 3.57
CA ALA A 23 5.13 26.13 4.47
C ALA A 23 5.96 25.05 3.74
N HIS A 24 7.13 24.73 4.26
CA HIS A 24 7.96 23.65 3.73
C HIS A 24 7.38 22.29 4.09
N LEU A 25 7.53 21.33 3.18
CA LEU A 25 7.20 19.94 3.50
C LEU A 25 8.21 19.42 4.53
N ALA A 26 7.69 18.84 5.59
CA ALA A 26 8.45 18.12 6.61
C ALA A 26 8.02 16.66 6.62
N ALA A 27 8.96 15.77 6.95
CA ALA A 27 8.72 14.34 7.04
C ALA A 27 9.35 13.75 8.30
N SER A 28 8.77 12.66 8.75
CA SER A 28 9.30 11.77 9.78
C SER A 28 9.09 10.33 9.35
N VAL A 29 9.95 9.43 9.79
CA VAL A 29 9.85 7.99 9.51
C VAL A 29 9.99 7.17 10.77
N SER A 30 9.32 6.02 10.80
CA SER A 30 9.50 4.99 11.82
C SER A 30 9.42 3.61 11.16
N SER A 31 10.01 2.61 11.80
CA SER A 31 9.98 1.20 11.39
C SER A 31 9.81 0.33 12.61
N ILE A 32 8.96 -0.69 12.52
CA ILE A 32 8.72 -1.62 13.61
C ILE A 32 8.63 -3.06 13.09
N ASP A 33 9.21 -3.98 13.82
CA ASP A 33 9.06 -5.42 13.58
C ASP A 33 7.66 -5.85 14.01
N ILE A 34 6.89 -6.38 13.05
CA ILE A 34 5.52 -6.91 13.24
C ILE A 34 5.47 -8.44 13.19
N THR A 35 6.61 -9.11 13.28
CA THR A 35 6.70 -10.59 13.32
C THR A 35 6.16 -11.08 14.66
N PRO A 36 5.05 -11.85 14.68
CA PRO A 36 4.59 -12.39 15.96
C PRO A 36 5.52 -13.51 16.45
N PRO A 37 5.66 -13.70 17.75
CA PRO A 37 6.39 -14.85 18.28
C PRO A 37 5.69 -16.17 17.87
N ILE A 38 6.47 -17.18 17.48
CA ILE A 38 5.93 -18.50 17.05
C ILE A 38 5.01 -19.13 18.09
N ALA A 39 5.21 -18.82 19.37
CA ALA A 39 4.35 -19.29 20.44
C ALA A 39 2.88 -18.84 20.31
N MET A 40 2.59 -17.77 19.53
CA MET A 40 1.22 -17.35 19.21
C MET A 40 0.52 -18.29 18.21
N LYS A 41 1.23 -19.23 17.60
CA LYS A 41 0.68 -20.19 16.62
C LYS A 41 -0.13 -19.49 15.50
N TYR A 42 0.33 -18.36 15.03
CA TYR A 42 -0.30 -17.61 13.94
C TYR A 42 -0.15 -18.37 12.60
N THR A 43 -1.07 -18.10 11.69
CA THR A 43 -1.12 -18.77 10.38
C THR A 43 -0.59 -17.85 9.29
N LEU A 44 -0.01 -18.46 8.24
CA LEU A 44 0.44 -17.76 7.05
C LEU A 44 -0.66 -17.75 5.98
N GLY A 45 -0.83 -16.62 5.30
CA GLY A 45 -1.85 -16.43 4.28
C GLY A 45 -1.40 -16.75 2.85
N GLY A 46 -2.31 -16.55 1.90
CA GLY A 46 -2.03 -16.59 0.47
C GLY A 46 -2.20 -17.96 -0.21
N TYR A 47 -2.32 -19.05 0.56
CA TYR A 47 -2.54 -20.40 0.02
C TYR A 47 -3.53 -21.18 0.88
N GLY A 48 -4.72 -21.48 0.34
CA GLY A 48 -5.77 -22.21 1.04
C GLY A 48 -5.33 -23.61 1.49
N GLU A 49 -4.43 -24.26 0.75
CA GLU A 49 -3.86 -25.57 1.10
C GLU A 49 -3.10 -25.61 2.43
N ARG A 50 -2.76 -24.44 3.01
CA ARG A 50 -2.19 -24.35 4.36
C ARG A 50 -3.19 -24.72 5.46
N MET A 51 -4.50 -24.60 5.19
CA MET A 51 -5.59 -25.07 6.05
C MET A 51 -5.44 -24.62 7.51
N ASN A 52 -5.14 -23.33 7.73
CA ASN A 52 -4.94 -22.72 9.04
C ASN A 52 -3.83 -23.38 9.91
N LYS A 53 -2.88 -24.08 9.29
CA LYS A 53 -1.71 -24.60 10.01
C LYS A 53 -0.84 -23.44 10.47
N PRO A 54 -0.29 -23.50 11.69
CA PRO A 54 0.57 -22.43 12.20
C PRO A 54 1.91 -22.37 11.46
N ALA A 55 2.51 -21.18 11.41
CA ALA A 55 3.89 -21.00 10.98
C ALA A 55 4.83 -21.88 11.82
N GLU A 56 5.80 -22.52 11.17
CA GLU A 56 6.75 -23.45 11.81
C GLU A 56 7.95 -22.72 12.43
N ALA A 57 8.45 -21.69 11.74
CA ALA A 57 9.57 -20.88 12.17
C ALA A 57 9.58 -19.52 11.43
N ILE A 58 10.58 -18.70 11.72
CA ILE A 58 10.83 -17.42 11.07
C ILE A 58 12.06 -17.57 10.19
N HIS A 59 11.91 -17.37 8.89
CA HIS A 59 13.02 -17.27 7.95
C HIS A 59 13.63 -15.86 7.98
N ASP A 60 12.78 -14.85 7.82
CA ASP A 60 13.11 -13.43 7.97
C ASP A 60 11.91 -12.67 8.55
N HIS A 61 12.21 -11.52 9.15
CA HIS A 61 11.22 -10.72 9.85
C HIS A 61 10.36 -9.92 8.88
N ILE A 62 9.09 -9.74 9.24
CA ILE A 62 8.13 -8.88 8.54
C ILE A 62 8.05 -7.52 9.25
N TRP A 63 8.03 -6.45 8.47
CA TRP A 63 8.10 -5.09 8.98
C TRP A 63 6.90 -4.24 8.60
N ALA A 64 6.57 -3.30 9.46
CA ALA A 64 5.75 -2.15 9.12
C ALA A 64 6.62 -0.88 9.18
N LYS A 65 6.47 -0.01 8.19
CA LYS A 65 7.25 1.24 8.08
C LYS A 65 6.30 2.39 7.76
N ALA A 66 6.45 3.50 8.46
CA ALA A 66 5.61 4.68 8.29
C ALA A 66 6.43 5.88 7.82
N LEU A 67 5.88 6.60 6.85
CA LEU A 67 6.31 7.92 6.42
C LEU A 67 5.21 8.91 6.72
N ALA A 68 5.41 9.77 7.71
CA ALA A 68 4.54 10.88 8.02
C ALA A 68 5.02 12.14 7.30
N LEU A 69 4.11 12.81 6.57
CA LEU A 69 4.36 14.02 5.79
C LEU A 69 3.49 15.16 6.34
N GLN A 70 4.05 16.37 6.43
CA GLN A 70 3.32 17.55 6.89
C GLN A 70 3.75 18.80 6.13
N MET A 71 2.78 19.57 5.63
CA MET A 71 2.97 20.90 5.04
C MET A 71 1.88 21.85 5.56
N GLY A 72 2.25 22.80 6.39
CA GLY A 72 1.29 23.64 7.10
C GLY A 72 0.37 22.79 7.99
N THR A 73 -0.93 22.93 7.80
CA THR A 73 -1.95 22.14 8.53
C THR A 73 -2.26 20.80 7.91
N ARG A 74 -1.81 20.53 6.66
CA ARG A 74 -2.04 19.26 5.98
C ARG A 74 -1.02 18.23 6.43
N LYS A 75 -1.50 17.04 6.81
CA LYS A 75 -0.64 15.89 7.09
C LYS A 75 -1.18 14.63 6.45
N TYR A 76 -0.29 13.74 6.06
CA TYR A 76 -0.61 12.45 5.45
C TYR A 76 0.39 11.40 5.91
N MET A 77 -0.08 10.17 6.10
CA MET A 77 0.78 9.05 6.48
C MET A 77 0.66 7.91 5.46
N ILE A 78 1.81 7.45 4.98
CA ILE A 78 1.93 6.23 4.20
C ILE A 78 2.55 5.18 5.12
N ILE A 79 1.87 4.03 5.26
CA ILE A 79 2.38 2.88 6.01
C ILE A 79 2.52 1.72 5.04
N THR A 80 3.75 1.23 4.84
CA THR A 80 4.00 -0.02 4.12
C THR A 80 4.12 -1.16 5.10
N LEU A 81 3.61 -2.34 4.71
CA LEU A 81 3.57 -3.52 5.57
C LEU A 81 3.99 -4.76 4.77
N ASP A 82 4.86 -5.58 5.34
CA ASP A 82 5.22 -6.86 4.75
C ASP A 82 4.13 -7.91 5.07
N LEU A 83 2.91 -7.62 4.62
CA LEU A 83 1.71 -8.45 4.82
C LEU A 83 1.09 -8.86 3.49
N LEU A 84 0.31 -9.94 3.50
CA LEU A 84 -0.46 -10.41 2.35
C LEU A 84 -1.49 -9.36 1.90
N GLY A 85 -2.24 -8.85 2.83
CA GLY A 85 -3.29 -7.86 2.65
C GLY A 85 -3.88 -7.48 4.00
N LEU A 86 -4.93 -6.67 3.98
CA LEU A 86 -5.59 -6.22 5.20
C LEU A 86 -7.10 -6.41 5.11
N PRO A 87 -7.75 -6.93 6.16
CA PRO A 87 -9.19 -6.83 6.30
C PRO A 87 -9.60 -5.40 6.67
N GLU A 88 -10.86 -5.06 6.44
CA GLU A 88 -11.43 -3.72 6.62
C GLU A 88 -11.22 -3.12 8.03
N ASN A 89 -11.23 -3.96 9.05
CA ASN A 89 -11.15 -3.50 10.44
C ASN A 89 -9.77 -2.97 10.87
N VAL A 90 -8.67 -3.43 10.27
CA VAL A 90 -7.31 -3.11 10.77
C VAL A 90 -7.06 -1.60 10.80
N LYS A 91 -7.38 -0.87 9.72
CA LYS A 91 -7.18 0.57 9.68
C LYS A 91 -8.10 1.32 10.66
N SER A 92 -9.36 0.91 10.76
CA SER A 92 -10.31 1.53 11.69
C SER A 92 -9.93 1.26 13.14
N ASP A 93 -9.45 0.06 13.47
CA ASP A 93 -9.01 -0.30 14.82
C ASP A 93 -7.73 0.45 15.20
N LEU A 94 -6.77 0.60 14.28
CA LEU A 94 -5.60 1.44 14.47
C LEU A 94 -5.98 2.91 14.77
N LEU A 95 -6.91 3.49 14.01
CA LEU A 95 -7.33 4.87 14.21
C LEU A 95 -8.00 5.11 15.58
N LYS A 96 -8.71 4.10 16.12
CA LYS A 96 -9.26 4.15 17.49
C LYS A 96 -8.17 4.20 18.57
N ARG A 97 -6.95 3.70 18.28
CA ARG A 97 -5.81 3.68 19.22
C ARG A 97 -4.99 4.97 19.23
N VAL A 98 -5.19 5.82 18.24
CA VAL A 98 -4.46 7.10 18.11
C VAL A 98 -5.40 8.32 18.10
N PRO A 99 -6.36 8.42 19.04
CA PRO A 99 -7.31 9.52 19.10
C PRO A 99 -6.59 10.84 19.38
N GLY A 100 -7.10 11.95 18.86
CA GLY A 100 -6.53 13.28 19.10
C GLY A 100 -5.26 13.60 18.33
N MET A 101 -4.62 12.62 17.68
CA MET A 101 -3.42 12.85 16.85
C MET A 101 -3.75 13.43 15.47
N GLY A 102 -5.03 13.59 15.10
CA GLY A 102 -5.47 14.14 13.80
C GLY A 102 -5.30 13.18 12.63
N TRP A 103 -5.05 11.89 12.89
CA TRP A 103 -5.10 10.84 11.87
C TRP A 103 -6.54 10.39 11.65
N ARG A 104 -6.92 10.17 10.39
CA ARG A 104 -8.27 9.82 9.95
C ARG A 104 -8.20 8.91 8.73
N MET A 105 -9.36 8.39 8.31
CA MET A 105 -9.47 7.54 7.12
C MET A 105 -8.92 8.24 5.86
N GLU A 106 -9.07 9.57 5.77
CA GLU A 106 -8.72 10.37 4.59
C GLU A 106 -7.23 10.64 4.44
N ASN A 107 -6.48 10.68 5.54
CA ASN A 107 -5.08 11.12 5.54
C ASN A 107 -4.09 10.03 5.97
N MET A 108 -4.48 8.76 5.85
CA MET A 108 -3.63 7.61 6.11
C MET A 108 -3.85 6.55 5.02
N MET A 109 -2.78 5.98 4.50
CA MET A 109 -2.82 4.91 3.51
C MET A 109 -1.92 3.76 3.97
N LEU A 110 -2.50 2.58 4.09
CA LEU A 110 -1.81 1.33 4.43
C LEU A 110 -1.58 0.55 3.13
N LEU A 111 -0.36 0.14 2.87
CA LEU A 111 0.06 -0.47 1.60
C LEU A 111 0.80 -1.79 1.88
N PRO A 112 0.11 -2.92 1.89
CA PRO A 112 0.74 -4.24 1.98
C PRO A 112 1.63 -4.54 0.77
N SER A 113 2.70 -5.31 1.01
CA SER A 113 3.60 -5.79 -0.04
C SER A 113 3.06 -6.99 -0.81
N HIS A 114 2.03 -7.63 -0.29
CA HIS A 114 1.44 -8.89 -0.73
C HIS A 114 2.30 -10.13 -0.45
N SER A 115 3.11 -10.11 0.60
CA SER A 115 3.92 -11.28 0.98
C SER A 115 3.04 -12.47 1.38
N HIS A 116 3.17 -13.59 0.67
CA HIS A 116 2.52 -14.87 0.98
C HIS A 116 3.22 -15.64 2.10
N GLY A 117 4.37 -15.17 2.57
CA GLY A 117 5.06 -15.65 3.78
C GLY A 117 4.63 -14.94 5.06
N SER A 118 3.53 -14.18 5.05
CA SER A 118 3.08 -13.36 6.17
C SER A 118 1.71 -13.77 6.73
N LEU A 119 1.14 -12.95 7.60
CA LEU A 119 -0.07 -13.25 8.35
C LEU A 119 -1.30 -13.50 7.47
N GLU A 120 -2.11 -14.50 7.82
CA GLU A 120 -3.40 -14.77 7.20
C GLU A 120 -4.39 -13.63 7.50
N MET A 121 -4.97 -13.06 6.42
CA MET A 121 -5.92 -11.95 6.54
C MET A 121 -7.20 -12.31 7.31
N ALA A 122 -7.71 -13.53 7.11
CA ALA A 122 -8.92 -14.01 7.80
C ALA A 122 -8.69 -14.13 9.30
N SER A 123 -7.44 -14.37 9.74
CA SER A 123 -7.06 -14.41 11.15
C SER A 123 -7.01 -13.01 11.80
N LEU A 124 -6.92 -11.97 11.00
CA LEU A 124 -6.97 -10.56 11.43
C LEU A 124 -8.37 -9.94 11.31
N ASN A 125 -9.32 -10.63 10.69
CA ASN A 125 -10.65 -10.09 10.41
C ASN A 125 -11.62 -10.33 11.58
N SER A 126 -11.92 -9.28 12.35
CA SER A 126 -12.82 -9.36 13.51
C SER A 126 -14.26 -9.75 13.16
N LYS A 127 -14.67 -9.64 11.90
CA LYS A 127 -15.97 -10.11 11.40
C LYS A 127 -15.99 -11.63 11.15
N ASN A 128 -14.80 -12.28 11.08
CA ASN A 128 -14.69 -13.70 10.78
C ASN A 128 -15.07 -14.55 11.99
N GLN A 129 -16.34 -14.89 12.10
CA GLN A 129 -16.90 -15.80 13.09
C GLN A 129 -17.22 -17.18 12.50
N LEU A 130 -16.72 -17.49 11.29
CA LEU A 130 -17.12 -18.66 10.52
C LEU A 130 -16.49 -19.96 11.03
N ASN A 131 -15.36 -19.86 11.76
CA ASN A 131 -14.61 -21.01 12.27
C ASN A 131 -14.29 -22.07 11.19
N ASN A 132 -14.04 -21.63 9.95
CA ASN A 132 -13.67 -22.50 8.85
C ASN A 132 -12.14 -22.51 8.68
N PRO A 133 -11.44 -23.63 8.97
CA PRO A 133 -9.97 -23.69 8.86
C PRO A 133 -9.45 -23.41 7.46
N ASN A 134 -10.22 -23.75 6.42
CA ASN A 134 -9.80 -23.54 5.04
C ASN A 134 -9.78 -22.04 4.65
N LEU A 135 -10.58 -21.22 5.34
CA LEU A 135 -10.61 -19.75 5.18
C LEU A 135 -9.68 -19.02 6.15
N GLY A 136 -9.19 -19.73 7.17
CA GLY A 136 -8.54 -19.12 8.33
C GLY A 136 -9.51 -18.86 9.47
N ILE A 137 -8.99 -18.89 10.68
CA ILE A 137 -9.74 -18.68 11.94
C ILE A 137 -9.30 -17.35 12.55
N PHE A 138 -10.25 -16.52 12.95
CA PHE A 138 -9.96 -15.25 13.62
C PHE A 138 -9.18 -15.46 14.91
N GLN A 139 -8.08 -14.73 15.08
CA GLN A 139 -7.19 -14.77 16.23
C GLN A 139 -7.16 -13.37 16.88
N PRO A 140 -7.98 -13.10 17.91
CA PRO A 140 -8.05 -11.76 18.50
C PRO A 140 -6.74 -11.30 19.11
N GLU A 141 -5.92 -12.21 19.66
CA GLU A 141 -4.59 -11.89 20.21
C GLU A 141 -3.62 -11.46 19.12
N LEU A 142 -3.71 -12.08 17.93
CA LEU A 142 -2.88 -11.71 16.77
C LEU A 142 -3.26 -10.31 16.24
N LEU A 143 -4.57 -10.03 16.15
CA LEU A 143 -5.04 -8.69 15.79
C LEU A 143 -4.58 -7.65 16.81
N ALA A 144 -4.74 -7.93 18.12
CA ALA A 144 -4.30 -7.03 19.18
C ALA A 144 -2.79 -6.76 19.09
N PHE A 145 -1.97 -7.80 18.91
CA PHE A 145 -0.54 -7.67 18.71
C PHE A 145 -0.20 -6.74 17.51
N LEU A 146 -0.83 -6.96 16.36
CA LEU A 146 -0.59 -6.12 15.17
C LEU A 146 -1.00 -4.66 15.43
N ILE A 147 -2.17 -4.44 16.02
CA ILE A 147 -2.65 -3.08 16.32
C ILE A 147 -1.75 -2.36 17.34
N ASP A 148 -1.26 -3.03 18.37
CA ASP A 148 -0.32 -2.45 19.34
C ASP A 148 1.01 -2.04 18.69
N LYS A 149 1.51 -2.86 17.75
CA LYS A 149 2.69 -2.53 16.95
C LYS A 149 2.45 -1.32 16.04
N LEU A 150 1.32 -1.30 15.33
CA LEU A 150 0.97 -0.19 14.43
C LEU A 150 0.68 1.11 15.21
N GLU A 151 0.07 1.03 16.39
CA GLU A 151 -0.09 2.18 17.29
C GLU A 151 1.26 2.80 17.66
N THR A 152 2.21 1.96 18.07
CA THR A 152 3.58 2.38 18.38
C THR A 152 4.24 3.02 17.18
N LEU A 153 4.17 2.39 16.02
CA LEU A 153 4.72 2.89 14.74
C LEU A 153 4.17 4.29 14.40
N VAL A 154 2.85 4.48 14.49
CA VAL A 154 2.20 5.78 14.19
C VAL A 154 2.63 6.84 15.18
N LYS A 155 2.66 6.52 16.48
CA LYS A 155 3.10 7.46 17.53
C LYS A 155 4.55 7.89 17.36
N GLU A 156 5.42 7.01 16.93
CA GLU A 156 6.82 7.31 16.63
C GLU A 156 6.98 8.13 15.35
N ALA A 157 6.27 7.75 14.28
CA ALA A 157 6.31 8.48 13.02
C ALA A 157 5.72 9.90 13.13
N ASP A 158 4.74 10.14 14.03
CA ASP A 158 4.15 11.47 14.26
C ASP A 158 5.01 12.36 15.17
N ARG A 159 6.31 12.08 15.23
CA ARG A 159 7.29 12.86 15.99
C ARG A 159 8.47 13.23 15.10
N ASN A 160 9.27 14.20 15.55
CA ASN A 160 10.57 14.51 14.95
C ASN A 160 10.52 14.86 13.46
N TYR A 161 9.47 15.55 13.01
CA TYR A 161 9.37 16.05 11.65
C TYR A 161 10.57 16.94 11.30
N GLN A 162 11.19 16.65 10.17
CA GLN A 162 12.32 17.40 9.64
C GLN A 162 11.99 17.94 8.24
N PRO A 163 12.38 19.18 7.91
CA PRO A 163 12.23 19.70 6.56
C PRO A 163 12.95 18.81 5.56
N VAL A 164 12.27 18.45 4.46
CA VAL A 164 12.78 17.54 3.45
C VAL A 164 12.74 18.12 2.06
N LYS A 165 13.53 17.49 1.18
CA LYS A 165 13.47 17.63 -0.28
C LYS A 165 13.07 16.30 -0.87
N ILE A 166 12.23 16.30 -1.89
CA ILE A 166 11.72 15.10 -2.53
C ILE A 166 11.88 15.20 -4.05
N ALA A 167 12.15 14.10 -4.70
CA ALA A 167 11.97 13.94 -6.13
C ALA A 167 11.73 12.47 -6.48
N THR A 168 11.07 12.25 -7.62
CA THR A 168 10.71 10.94 -8.13
C THR A 168 11.33 10.72 -9.50
N GLY A 169 11.73 9.48 -9.76
CA GLY A 169 12.15 9.00 -11.07
C GLY A 169 11.45 7.68 -11.41
N SER A 170 11.41 7.35 -12.69
CA SER A 170 10.91 6.04 -13.13
C SER A 170 11.78 5.45 -14.23
N ARG A 171 11.72 4.11 -14.35
CA ARG A 171 12.45 3.35 -15.37
C ARG A 171 11.64 2.12 -15.76
N ILE A 172 11.62 1.80 -17.05
CA ILE A 172 11.05 0.55 -17.53
C ILE A 172 12.07 -0.58 -17.33
N LEU A 173 11.64 -1.66 -16.71
CA LEU A 173 12.45 -2.87 -16.49
C LEU A 173 11.84 -4.02 -17.29
N ASP A 174 12.52 -4.42 -18.35
CA ASP A 174 12.10 -5.58 -19.14
C ASP A 174 12.61 -6.90 -18.54
N GLY A 175 11.79 -7.95 -18.68
CA GLY A 175 12.19 -9.33 -18.35
C GLY A 175 12.25 -9.66 -16.85
N LEU A 176 11.68 -8.82 -15.98
CA LEU A 176 11.64 -9.07 -14.53
C LEU A 176 10.24 -9.40 -14.02
N ASN A 177 9.19 -9.06 -14.78
CA ASN A 177 7.82 -9.49 -14.53
C ASN A 177 7.10 -9.88 -15.83
N ARG A 178 5.98 -10.58 -15.69
CA ARG A 178 5.13 -11.00 -16.81
C ARG A 178 3.67 -11.03 -16.40
N ASN A 179 2.77 -10.93 -17.35
CA ASN A 179 1.37 -11.25 -17.14
C ASN A 179 1.20 -12.78 -17.08
N ARG A 180 0.62 -13.32 -15.98
CA ARG A 180 0.45 -14.77 -15.78
C ARG A 180 -0.80 -15.32 -16.46
N ARG A 181 -1.75 -14.46 -16.82
CA ARG A 181 -2.92 -14.77 -17.66
C ARG A 181 -2.59 -14.85 -19.15
N LYS A 182 -1.35 -14.49 -19.54
CA LYS A 182 -0.88 -14.38 -20.94
C LYS A 182 -1.50 -13.18 -21.69
N ASP A 183 -2.15 -12.26 -20.99
CA ASP A 183 -2.57 -10.99 -21.58
C ASP A 183 -1.35 -10.14 -21.95
N PRO A 184 -1.44 -9.23 -22.95
CA PRO A 184 -0.29 -8.43 -23.39
C PRO A 184 0.13 -7.37 -22.36
N ASP A 185 -0.75 -7.01 -21.44
CA ASP A 185 -0.54 -5.92 -20.49
C ASP A 185 0.39 -6.33 -19.36
N VAL A 186 1.56 -5.68 -19.29
CA VAL A 186 2.56 -5.87 -18.24
C VAL A 186 2.99 -4.51 -17.71
N ASP A 187 2.82 -4.25 -16.43
CA ASP A 187 3.32 -3.03 -15.80
C ASP A 187 4.80 -3.19 -15.43
N LYS A 188 5.67 -2.72 -16.33
CA LYS A 188 7.13 -2.82 -16.23
C LYS A 188 7.79 -1.58 -15.61
N GLU A 189 7.01 -0.65 -15.08
CA GLU A 189 7.53 0.60 -14.56
C GLU A 189 7.98 0.47 -13.10
N LEU A 190 9.28 0.62 -12.86
CA LEU A 190 9.84 0.89 -11.55
C LEU A 190 9.75 2.37 -11.25
N ILE A 191 9.13 2.75 -10.13
CA ILE A 191 9.08 4.14 -9.66
C ILE A 191 9.86 4.21 -8.33
N VAL A 192 10.77 5.19 -8.23
CA VAL A 192 11.56 5.44 -7.02
C VAL A 192 11.38 6.89 -6.61
N THR A 193 11.01 7.10 -5.34
CA THR A 193 10.91 8.45 -4.75
C THR A 193 11.95 8.60 -3.67
N ARG A 194 12.89 9.49 -3.89
CA ARG A 194 13.96 9.83 -2.97
C ARG A 194 13.53 10.98 -2.05
N ILE A 195 13.72 10.81 -0.74
CA ILE A 195 13.40 11.77 0.31
C ILE A 195 14.65 12.05 1.11
N ASP A 196 15.20 13.26 0.97
CA ASP A 196 16.37 13.70 1.70
C ASP A 196 16.00 14.78 2.72
N LYS A 197 16.69 14.79 3.86
CA LYS A 197 16.69 15.92 4.79
C LYS A 197 17.28 17.17 4.09
N LYS A 198 16.96 18.36 4.53
CA LYS A 198 17.50 19.60 3.92
C LYS A 198 19.04 19.66 3.88
N ASN A 199 19.71 18.98 4.78
CA ASN A 199 21.17 18.88 4.80
C ASN A 199 21.73 17.85 3.81
N GLY A 200 20.91 17.24 2.97
CA GLY A 200 21.30 16.28 1.94
C GLY A 200 21.43 14.83 2.42
N LYS A 201 21.28 14.56 3.73
CA LYS A 201 21.29 13.17 4.23
C LYS A 201 20.00 12.47 3.85
N PRO A 202 20.05 11.20 3.38
CA PRO A 202 18.84 10.44 3.08
C PRO A 202 17.99 10.26 4.34
N LEU A 203 16.65 10.31 4.15
CA LEU A 203 15.66 10.01 5.18
C LEU A 203 14.90 8.74 4.83
N ALA A 204 14.31 8.71 3.64
CA ALA A 204 13.54 7.57 3.16
C ALA A 204 13.64 7.41 1.64
N VAL A 205 13.30 6.21 1.18
CA VAL A 205 13.08 5.93 -0.25
C VAL A 205 11.82 5.09 -0.38
N LEU A 206 10.88 5.54 -1.23
CA LEU A 206 9.72 4.74 -1.62
C LEU A 206 10.02 4.05 -2.94
N VAL A 207 9.69 2.77 -3.02
CA VAL A 207 9.82 1.96 -4.24
C VAL A 207 8.47 1.35 -4.58
N ASN A 208 8.00 1.58 -5.81
CA ASN A 208 6.84 0.92 -6.39
C ASN A 208 7.30 0.05 -7.55
N TRP A 209 7.00 -1.22 -7.48
CA TRP A 209 7.27 -2.21 -8.51
C TRP A 209 6.14 -3.25 -8.52
N THR A 210 5.74 -3.70 -9.70
CA THR A 210 4.55 -4.52 -9.88
C THR A 210 4.90 -5.98 -10.13
N ALA A 211 4.79 -6.82 -9.10
CA ALA A 211 4.88 -8.28 -9.22
C ALA A 211 4.37 -8.99 -7.96
N HIS A 212 3.67 -10.12 -8.12
CA HIS A 212 3.32 -10.99 -7.01
C HIS A 212 4.57 -11.58 -6.33
N PRO A 213 4.66 -11.58 -5.00
CA PRO A 213 5.72 -12.28 -4.26
C PRO A 213 5.33 -13.75 -4.07
N THR A 214 5.41 -14.55 -5.13
CA THR A 214 4.96 -15.95 -5.18
C THR A 214 6.07 -16.90 -5.65
N PHE A 215 7.29 -16.76 -5.14
CA PHE A 215 8.34 -17.76 -5.31
C PHE A 215 8.20 -18.93 -4.35
N LEU A 216 7.49 -18.73 -3.22
CA LEU A 216 7.14 -19.74 -2.24
C LEU A 216 5.80 -20.37 -2.59
N GLY A 217 5.53 -21.56 -2.07
CA GLY A 217 4.27 -22.28 -2.21
C GLY A 217 3.59 -22.53 -0.86
N GLY A 218 2.45 -23.22 -0.86
CA GLY A 218 1.71 -23.52 0.37
C GLY A 218 2.45 -24.40 1.37
N GLN A 219 3.40 -25.22 0.89
CA GLN A 219 4.27 -26.04 1.74
C GLN A 219 5.38 -25.26 2.44
N ASP A 220 5.65 -24.02 2.03
CA ASP A 220 6.65 -23.17 2.65
C ASP A 220 6.03 -22.48 3.87
N MET A 221 6.29 -23.01 5.06
CA MET A 221 5.62 -22.63 6.31
C MET A 221 6.48 -21.75 7.22
N LEU A 222 7.52 -21.11 6.67
CA LEU A 222 8.33 -20.15 7.42
C LEU A 222 7.86 -18.72 7.15
N THR A 223 7.78 -17.91 8.20
CA THR A 223 7.48 -16.47 8.07
C THR A 223 8.56 -15.77 7.28
N SER A 224 8.16 -14.98 6.29
CA SER A 224 9.07 -14.21 5.44
C SER A 224 8.38 -12.98 4.84
N ALA A 225 9.10 -11.87 4.75
CA ALA A 225 8.71 -10.70 3.97
C ALA A 225 8.91 -10.91 2.45
N GLU A 226 9.40 -12.08 2.06
CA GLU A 226 9.71 -12.48 0.70
C GLU A 226 10.63 -11.49 -0.05
N TRP A 227 10.60 -11.49 -1.39
CA TRP A 227 11.46 -10.59 -2.16
C TRP A 227 11.26 -9.09 -1.85
N PRO A 228 10.06 -8.60 -1.45
CA PRO A 228 9.91 -7.22 -1.00
C PRO A 228 10.75 -6.88 0.22
N GLY A 229 10.88 -7.79 1.19
CA GLY A 229 11.76 -7.61 2.35
C GLY A 229 13.23 -7.50 1.96
N TYR A 230 13.70 -8.39 1.06
CA TYR A 230 15.07 -8.34 0.54
C TYR A 230 15.35 -7.12 -0.33
N LEU A 231 14.36 -6.65 -1.09
CA LEU A 231 14.47 -5.36 -1.80
C LEU A 231 14.73 -4.23 -0.81
N GLN A 232 13.91 -4.14 0.23
CA GLN A 232 13.97 -3.04 1.21
C GLN A 232 15.30 -3.09 2.00
N SER A 233 15.68 -4.23 2.56
CA SER A 233 16.90 -4.37 3.34
C SER A 233 18.15 -4.11 2.51
N SER A 234 18.25 -4.72 1.32
CA SER A 234 19.39 -4.51 0.43
C SER A 234 19.48 -3.06 -0.04
N LEU A 235 18.36 -2.37 -0.28
CA LEU A 235 18.38 -0.96 -0.67
C LEU A 235 18.82 -0.05 0.48
N GLN A 236 18.45 -0.37 1.72
CA GLN A 236 18.95 0.33 2.91
C GLN A 236 20.46 0.18 3.05
N ASP A 237 20.99 -1.02 2.83
CA ASP A 237 22.42 -1.29 2.89
C ASP A 237 23.19 -0.54 1.79
N LEU A 238 22.67 -0.52 0.56
CA LEU A 238 23.28 0.18 -0.58
C LEU A 238 23.31 1.70 -0.41
N ILE A 239 22.25 2.29 0.14
CA ILE A 239 22.17 3.74 0.38
C ILE A 239 22.93 4.12 1.66
N GLY A 240 22.81 3.30 2.70
CA GLY A 240 23.43 3.53 4.00
C GLY A 240 22.81 4.68 4.78
N GLN A 241 23.55 5.23 5.75
CA GLN A 241 23.21 6.43 6.54
C GLN A 241 21.88 6.36 7.31
N GLY A 242 21.37 5.15 7.59
CA GLY A 242 20.12 4.95 8.33
C GLY A 242 18.86 5.33 7.55
N VAL A 243 18.88 5.24 6.21
CA VAL A 243 17.69 5.45 5.37
C VAL A 243 16.63 4.39 5.64
N THR A 244 15.37 4.78 5.58
CA THR A 244 14.24 3.84 5.61
C THR A 244 13.78 3.56 4.17
N ALA A 245 13.99 2.33 3.68
CA ALA A 245 13.44 1.90 2.41
C ALA A 245 12.06 1.28 2.63
N MET A 246 11.09 1.72 1.84
CA MET A 246 9.69 1.34 1.89
C MET A 246 9.26 0.84 0.51
N TYR A 247 8.63 -0.31 0.46
CA TYR A 247 8.10 -0.90 -0.76
C TYR A 247 6.58 -1.02 -0.69
N PHE A 248 5.92 -0.77 -1.81
CA PHE A 248 4.51 -1.11 -2.02
C PHE A 248 4.28 -1.62 -3.44
N ASN A 249 3.34 -2.58 -3.56
CA ASN A 249 3.04 -3.21 -4.83
C ASN A 249 2.22 -2.29 -5.74
N GLY A 250 2.21 -2.62 -7.04
CA GLY A 250 1.42 -1.93 -8.06
C GLY A 250 0.09 -2.63 -8.36
N SER A 251 -0.25 -2.72 -9.65
CA SER A 251 -1.40 -3.48 -10.15
C SER A 251 -0.98 -4.93 -10.40
N GLU A 252 -0.73 -5.66 -9.32
CA GLU A 252 -0.09 -6.98 -9.35
C GLU A 252 -1.03 -8.14 -9.66
N GLY A 253 -2.35 -7.91 -9.71
CA GLY A 253 -3.36 -8.96 -9.78
C GLY A 253 -3.06 -10.09 -10.78
N ASP A 254 -2.56 -9.75 -11.93
CA ASP A 254 -2.17 -10.71 -12.98
C ASP A 254 -0.65 -10.73 -13.28
N GLN A 255 0.18 -10.11 -12.41
CA GLN A 255 1.61 -9.99 -12.66
C GLN A 255 2.43 -10.94 -11.80
N SER A 256 3.27 -11.76 -12.43
CA SER A 256 4.24 -12.64 -11.77
C SER A 256 5.67 -12.19 -12.00
N THR A 257 6.55 -12.56 -11.08
CA THR A 257 8.00 -12.39 -11.22
C THR A 257 8.57 -13.27 -12.33
N ILE A 258 9.64 -12.79 -12.98
CA ILE A 258 10.52 -13.59 -13.84
C ILE A 258 11.90 -13.63 -13.21
N LEU A 259 12.40 -14.83 -12.96
CA LEU A 259 13.78 -15.07 -12.53
C LEU A 259 14.31 -16.33 -13.16
N ASN A 260 15.28 -16.19 -14.07
CA ASN A 260 16.02 -17.33 -14.60
C ASN A 260 17.14 -17.69 -13.62
N SER A 261 16.86 -18.65 -12.74
CA SER A 261 17.80 -19.13 -11.72
C SER A 261 17.55 -20.61 -11.44
N PRO A 262 18.60 -21.44 -11.28
CA PRO A 262 18.48 -22.83 -10.85
C PRO A 262 18.06 -22.96 -9.36
N LYS A 263 18.11 -21.86 -8.60
CA LYS A 263 17.74 -21.80 -7.19
C LYS A 263 16.25 -21.98 -6.99
N LYS A 264 15.82 -22.33 -5.76
CA LYS A 264 14.42 -22.59 -5.41
C LYS A 264 14.05 -21.84 -4.13
N GLY A 265 12.74 -21.68 -3.90
CA GLY A 265 12.17 -21.15 -2.66
C GLY A 265 12.85 -19.88 -2.17
N TYR A 266 13.32 -19.88 -0.93
CA TYR A 266 13.89 -18.73 -0.24
C TYR A 266 15.13 -18.14 -0.91
N GLU A 267 15.96 -18.96 -1.60
CA GLU A 267 17.09 -18.41 -2.36
C GLU A 267 16.63 -17.54 -3.54
N LYS A 268 15.49 -17.86 -4.17
CA LYS A 268 14.92 -17.04 -5.26
C LYS A 268 14.43 -15.70 -4.76
N ILE A 269 13.77 -15.66 -3.61
CA ILE A 269 13.26 -14.40 -3.06
C ILE A 269 14.40 -13.43 -2.76
N GLU A 270 15.51 -13.92 -2.20
CA GLU A 270 16.71 -13.13 -1.95
C GLU A 270 17.33 -12.57 -3.24
N ILE A 271 17.53 -13.43 -4.23
CA ILE A 271 18.14 -13.03 -5.52
C ILE A 271 17.28 -11.98 -6.21
N TYR A 272 15.97 -12.21 -6.31
CA TYR A 272 15.07 -11.29 -7.01
C TYR A 272 14.97 -9.95 -6.28
N GLY A 273 14.82 -9.95 -4.96
CA GLY A 273 14.79 -8.74 -4.15
C GLY A 273 16.06 -7.91 -4.32
N LYS A 274 17.24 -8.54 -4.34
CA LYS A 274 18.52 -7.87 -4.60
C LYS A 274 18.62 -7.32 -6.04
N ILE A 275 18.07 -8.02 -7.05
CA ILE A 275 18.03 -7.51 -8.42
C ILE A 275 17.22 -6.20 -8.49
N ILE A 276 15.99 -6.21 -7.96
CA ILE A 276 15.15 -5.01 -7.97
C ILE A 276 15.77 -3.89 -7.13
N SER A 277 16.38 -4.23 -5.97
CA SER A 277 17.10 -3.27 -5.14
C SER A 277 18.22 -2.55 -5.89
N ASN A 278 19.05 -3.29 -6.65
CA ASN A 278 20.11 -2.69 -7.46
C ASN A 278 19.55 -1.76 -8.54
N LYS A 279 18.46 -2.14 -9.21
CA LYS A 279 17.77 -1.27 -10.19
C LYS A 279 17.22 -0.01 -9.56
N ALA A 280 16.62 -0.15 -8.37
CA ALA A 280 16.11 0.98 -7.60
C ALA A 280 17.26 1.90 -7.12
N PHE A 281 18.38 1.34 -6.69
CA PHE A 281 19.56 2.10 -6.28
C PHE A 281 20.21 2.86 -7.44
N ASP A 282 20.30 2.24 -8.62
CA ASP A 282 20.82 2.93 -9.83
C ASP A 282 19.94 4.15 -10.16
N LEU A 283 18.61 3.99 -10.14
CA LEU A 283 17.70 5.10 -10.36
C LEU A 283 17.76 6.14 -9.23
N TYR A 284 17.88 5.72 -7.96
CA TYR A 284 18.01 6.58 -6.79
C TYR A 284 19.19 7.55 -6.91
N LYS A 285 20.33 7.08 -7.43
CA LYS A 285 21.54 7.91 -7.61
C LYS A 285 21.34 9.03 -8.62
N GLU A 286 20.47 8.84 -9.62
CA GLU A 286 20.17 9.81 -10.67
C GLU A 286 19.18 10.89 -10.19
N ILE A 287 18.36 10.59 -9.17
CA ILE A 287 17.32 11.47 -8.68
C ILE A 287 17.93 12.61 -7.86
N LYS A 288 17.64 13.85 -8.28
CA LYS A 288 18.03 15.08 -7.60
C LYS A 288 16.82 15.66 -6.86
N THR A 289 16.85 15.61 -5.53
CA THR A 289 15.78 16.11 -4.67
C THR A 289 15.66 17.63 -4.72
N LYS A 290 14.44 18.14 -4.65
CA LYS A 290 14.08 19.57 -4.66
C LYS A 290 13.08 19.88 -3.55
N ASP A 291 12.93 21.17 -3.23
CA ASP A 291 11.87 21.62 -2.32
C ASP A 291 10.50 21.33 -2.94
N VAL A 292 9.58 20.79 -2.14
CA VAL A 292 8.22 20.44 -2.55
C VAL A 292 7.35 21.68 -2.54
N LYS A 293 6.64 21.92 -3.63
CA LYS A 293 5.73 23.07 -3.80
C LYS A 293 4.27 22.69 -3.63
N GLU A 294 3.93 21.45 -3.98
CA GLU A 294 2.56 20.95 -3.96
C GLU A 294 2.47 19.67 -3.13
N PHE A 295 1.62 19.69 -2.11
CA PHE A 295 1.29 18.54 -1.28
C PHE A 295 -0.19 18.58 -0.96
N ASN A 296 -0.90 17.56 -1.43
CA ASN A 296 -2.33 17.43 -1.22
C ASN A 296 -2.75 15.96 -1.26
N TYR A 297 -3.95 15.68 -0.76
CA TYR A 297 -4.54 14.34 -0.82
C TYR A 297 -6.04 14.44 -1.03
N SER A 298 -6.62 13.35 -1.50
CA SER A 298 -8.05 13.18 -1.69
C SER A 298 -8.52 11.87 -1.09
N TYR A 299 -9.81 11.81 -0.79
CA TYR A 299 -10.48 10.61 -0.31
C TYR A 299 -11.96 10.68 -0.68
N GLN A 300 -12.52 9.55 -1.12
CA GLN A 300 -13.95 9.41 -1.35
C GLN A 300 -14.39 7.99 -1.02
N LEU A 301 -15.62 7.85 -0.55
CA LEU A 301 -16.28 6.56 -0.41
C LEU A 301 -16.90 6.16 -1.75
N ILE A 302 -16.78 4.88 -2.07
CA ILE A 302 -17.40 4.27 -3.26
C ILE A 302 -18.24 3.10 -2.79
N THR A 303 -19.52 3.09 -3.19
CA THR A 303 -20.40 1.94 -3.02
C THR A 303 -19.96 0.87 -4.02
N LEU A 304 -19.73 -0.33 -3.53
CA LEU A 304 -19.33 -1.48 -4.34
C LEU A 304 -20.54 -2.15 -4.98
N PRO A 305 -20.38 -2.84 -6.12
CA PRO A 305 -21.40 -3.73 -6.64
C PRO A 305 -21.79 -4.80 -5.61
N GLU A 306 -22.94 -5.43 -5.80
CA GLU A 306 -23.37 -6.55 -4.95
C GLU A 306 -22.38 -7.73 -5.04
N HIS A 307 -22.23 -8.45 -3.94
CA HIS A 307 -21.39 -9.65 -3.92
C HIS A 307 -21.91 -10.71 -4.88
N ALA A 308 -21.03 -11.18 -5.74
CA ALA A 308 -21.31 -12.22 -6.71
C ALA A 308 -20.07 -13.09 -6.91
N ALA A 309 -20.17 -14.38 -6.60
CA ALA A 309 -19.11 -15.33 -6.94
C ALA A 309 -19.04 -15.53 -8.45
N HIS A 310 -17.83 -15.57 -8.99
CA HIS A 310 -17.64 -15.91 -10.40
C HIS A 310 -18.12 -17.36 -10.67
N PRO A 311 -18.74 -17.68 -11.82
CA PRO A 311 -19.21 -19.03 -12.13
C PRO A 311 -18.14 -20.14 -12.03
N SER A 312 -16.87 -19.80 -12.27
CA SER A 312 -15.75 -20.75 -12.13
C SER A 312 -15.25 -20.94 -10.70
N PHE A 313 -15.73 -20.15 -9.71
CA PHE A 313 -15.27 -20.23 -8.32
C PHE A 313 -15.38 -21.63 -7.74
N MET A 314 -16.49 -22.35 -8.02
CA MET A 314 -16.68 -23.71 -7.50
C MET A 314 -15.65 -24.72 -7.98
N LYS A 315 -15.02 -24.47 -9.15
CA LYS A 315 -13.99 -25.34 -9.73
C LYS A 315 -12.57 -25.03 -9.23
N THR A 316 -12.41 -23.96 -8.47
CA THR A 316 -11.12 -23.47 -7.95
C THR A 316 -11.21 -23.23 -6.44
N GLY A 317 -11.52 -22.01 -5.99
CA GLY A 317 -11.63 -21.67 -4.58
C GLY A 317 -12.74 -22.40 -3.84
N GLY A 318 -13.82 -22.82 -4.50
CA GLY A 318 -14.88 -23.58 -3.85
C GLY A 318 -14.37 -24.87 -3.19
N GLU A 319 -13.60 -25.66 -3.93
CA GLU A 319 -12.97 -26.87 -3.41
C GLU A 319 -11.86 -26.54 -2.40
N GLU A 320 -10.97 -25.60 -2.75
CA GLU A 320 -9.85 -25.16 -1.91
C GLU A 320 -10.30 -24.68 -0.54
N TYR A 321 -11.36 -23.87 -0.48
CA TYR A 321 -11.87 -23.29 0.77
C TYR A 321 -13.03 -24.07 1.40
N GLY A 322 -13.40 -25.22 0.85
CA GLY A 322 -14.49 -26.05 1.35
C GLY A 322 -15.86 -25.36 1.29
N LEU A 323 -16.08 -24.54 0.27
CA LEU A 323 -17.30 -23.74 0.07
C LEU A 323 -18.18 -24.32 -1.05
N ASN A 324 -19.48 -24.11 -0.93
CA ASN A 324 -20.45 -24.34 -1.98
C ASN A 324 -21.19 -23.03 -2.34
N GLU A 325 -22.05 -23.06 -3.37
CA GLU A 325 -22.77 -21.88 -3.86
C GLU A 325 -23.52 -21.09 -2.78
N LYS A 326 -24.04 -21.77 -1.76
CA LYS A 326 -24.78 -21.12 -0.64
C LYS A 326 -23.79 -20.52 0.37
N THR A 327 -22.76 -21.27 0.74
CA THR A 327 -21.81 -20.82 1.77
C THR A 327 -20.88 -19.74 1.28
N VAL A 328 -20.50 -19.71 -0.01
CA VAL A 328 -19.67 -18.64 -0.57
C VAL A 328 -20.36 -17.28 -0.47
N LYS A 329 -21.68 -17.22 -0.73
CA LYS A 329 -22.43 -15.97 -0.59
C LYS A 329 -22.42 -15.48 0.86
N ILE A 330 -22.62 -16.37 1.83
CA ILE A 330 -22.57 -16.03 3.25
C ILE A 330 -21.20 -15.49 3.63
N VAL A 331 -20.13 -16.16 3.16
CA VAL A 331 -18.74 -15.71 3.42
C VAL A 331 -18.52 -14.32 2.88
N MET A 332 -18.91 -14.04 1.64
CA MET A 332 -18.75 -12.73 1.02
C MET A 332 -19.57 -11.65 1.74
N ASP A 333 -20.81 -11.94 2.12
CA ASP A 333 -21.68 -10.99 2.82
C ASP A 333 -21.17 -10.66 4.23
N VAL A 334 -20.46 -11.59 4.88
CA VAL A 334 -19.89 -11.41 6.23
C VAL A 334 -18.53 -10.71 6.18
N LEU A 335 -17.64 -11.14 5.28
CA LEU A 335 -16.24 -10.70 5.26
C LEU A 335 -15.98 -9.53 4.31
N GLY A 336 -16.76 -9.41 3.24
CA GLY A 336 -16.60 -8.37 2.23
C GLY A 336 -17.27 -7.05 2.62
N PRO A 337 -16.61 -5.89 2.41
CA PRO A 337 -17.24 -4.59 2.60
C PRO A 337 -18.25 -4.27 1.49
N LYS A 338 -19.23 -3.41 1.79
CA LYS A 338 -20.18 -2.86 0.81
C LYS A 338 -19.77 -1.50 0.26
N GLU A 339 -18.84 -0.86 0.93
CA GLU A 339 -18.27 0.43 0.54
C GLU A 339 -16.77 0.39 0.78
N VAL A 340 -16.03 1.16 0.00
CA VAL A 340 -14.57 1.27 0.16
C VAL A 340 -14.11 2.70 0.00
N GLY A 341 -13.10 3.08 0.79
CA GLY A 341 -12.44 4.37 0.68
C GLY A 341 -11.34 4.38 -0.37
N MET A 342 -11.49 5.22 -1.38
CA MET A 342 -10.48 5.47 -2.40
C MET A 342 -9.69 6.72 -2.03
N GLY A 343 -8.38 6.56 -1.78
CA GLY A 343 -7.48 7.65 -1.42
C GLY A 343 -6.39 7.86 -2.47
N ALA A 344 -5.98 9.12 -2.64
CA ALA A 344 -4.79 9.46 -3.39
C ALA A 344 -3.99 10.54 -2.66
N VAL A 345 -2.67 10.54 -2.84
CA VAL A 345 -1.78 11.59 -2.33
C VAL A 345 -0.88 12.09 -3.44
N ARG A 346 -0.78 13.43 -3.56
CA ARG A 346 0.09 14.11 -4.51
C ARG A 346 1.23 14.82 -3.80
N ILE A 347 2.44 14.63 -4.30
CA ILE A 347 3.68 15.26 -3.84
C ILE A 347 4.41 15.78 -5.09
N ASP A 348 4.22 17.04 -5.45
CA ASP A 348 4.69 17.63 -6.72
C ASP A 348 4.35 16.77 -7.95
N ASP A 349 5.37 16.17 -8.55
CA ASP A 349 5.27 15.38 -9.79
C ASP A 349 4.79 13.94 -9.57
N LEU A 350 4.71 13.47 -8.31
CA LEU A 350 4.24 12.14 -7.92
C LEU A 350 2.80 12.16 -7.47
N LEU A 351 2.01 11.19 -7.94
CA LEU A 351 0.71 10.86 -7.36
C LEU A 351 0.67 9.35 -7.07
N ILE A 352 0.33 9.00 -5.83
CA ILE A 352 0.06 7.60 -5.43
C ILE A 352 -1.45 7.45 -5.33
N SER A 353 -2.03 6.53 -6.11
CA SER A 353 -3.45 6.18 -6.06
C SER A 353 -3.63 4.83 -5.39
N GLY A 354 -4.32 4.80 -4.24
CA GLY A 354 -4.59 3.57 -3.50
C GLY A 354 -5.71 2.76 -4.14
N ILE A 355 -5.45 1.48 -4.39
CA ILE A 355 -6.39 0.52 -4.96
C ILE A 355 -6.66 -0.58 -3.93
N PRO A 356 -7.92 -0.86 -3.58
CA PRO A 356 -8.28 -1.74 -2.46
C PRO A 356 -8.36 -3.22 -2.89
N GLY A 357 -7.33 -3.78 -3.45
CA GLY A 357 -7.30 -5.18 -3.90
C GLY A 357 -6.29 -5.41 -5.00
N GLU A 358 -6.35 -6.59 -5.61
CA GLU A 358 -5.42 -7.09 -6.62
C GLU A 358 -5.91 -6.71 -8.03
N MET A 359 -5.61 -5.47 -8.43
CA MET A 359 -6.00 -4.94 -9.74
C MET A 359 -5.11 -5.52 -10.85
N THR A 360 -5.72 -5.88 -11.98
CA THR A 360 -4.97 -6.32 -13.17
C THR A 360 -4.23 -5.16 -13.85
N ALA A 361 -3.15 -5.47 -14.56
CA ALA A 361 -2.29 -4.47 -15.17
C ALA A 361 -3.00 -3.57 -16.19
N ILE A 362 -3.94 -4.09 -16.97
CA ILE A 362 -4.72 -3.30 -17.94
C ILE A 362 -5.48 -2.16 -17.25
N LEU A 363 -6.12 -2.43 -16.12
CA LEU A 363 -6.82 -1.40 -15.34
C LEU A 363 -5.85 -0.42 -14.69
N GLY A 364 -4.74 -0.90 -14.13
CA GLY A 364 -3.72 -0.04 -13.56
C GLY A 364 -3.10 0.90 -14.59
N GLN A 365 -2.85 0.43 -15.80
CA GLN A 365 -2.38 1.26 -16.92
C GLN A 365 -3.43 2.28 -17.37
N LYS A 366 -4.73 1.90 -17.39
CA LYS A 366 -5.85 2.83 -17.64
C LYS A 366 -5.83 3.98 -16.61
N VAL A 367 -5.72 3.66 -15.32
CA VAL A 367 -5.66 4.66 -14.24
C VAL A 367 -4.42 5.55 -14.38
N LYS A 368 -3.22 4.96 -14.54
CA LYS A 368 -1.97 5.72 -14.75
C LYS A 368 -2.07 6.66 -15.94
N LYS A 369 -2.59 6.19 -17.08
CA LYS A 369 -2.75 6.97 -18.31
C LYS A 369 -3.67 8.18 -18.08
N ALA A 370 -4.87 7.95 -17.55
CA ALA A 370 -5.84 9.01 -17.31
C ALA A 370 -5.29 10.13 -16.40
N ILE A 371 -4.54 9.76 -15.35
CA ILE A 371 -3.96 10.73 -14.43
C ILE A 371 -2.80 11.49 -15.09
N ARG A 372 -1.95 10.82 -15.90
CA ARG A 372 -0.84 11.44 -16.63
C ARG A 372 -1.30 12.44 -17.68
N GLU A 373 -2.38 12.14 -18.39
CA GLU A 373 -3.02 13.05 -19.36
C GLU A 373 -3.50 14.35 -18.71
N ASN A 374 -3.67 14.36 -17.38
CA ASN A 374 -4.02 15.53 -16.58
C ASN A 374 -2.81 16.19 -15.85
N GLY A 375 -1.60 15.98 -16.36
CA GLY A 375 -0.40 16.75 -15.99
C GLY A 375 0.41 16.19 -14.80
N VAL A 376 0.12 14.97 -14.33
CA VAL A 376 0.96 14.28 -13.34
C VAL A 376 2.02 13.45 -14.04
N LYS A 377 3.28 13.66 -13.72
CA LYS A 377 4.40 12.99 -14.39
C LYS A 377 4.58 11.53 -13.93
N TYR A 378 4.59 11.30 -12.64
CA TYR A 378 4.81 9.98 -12.03
C TYR A 378 3.54 9.55 -11.32
N VAL A 379 2.95 8.44 -11.77
CA VAL A 379 1.74 7.87 -11.18
C VAL A 379 2.04 6.46 -10.70
N ALA A 380 2.02 6.27 -9.39
CA ALA A 380 2.17 4.97 -8.75
C ALA A 380 0.79 4.43 -8.35
N ILE A 381 0.53 3.17 -8.66
CA ILE A 381 -0.59 2.44 -8.08
C ILE A 381 -0.11 1.85 -6.75
N GLY A 382 -0.83 2.18 -5.66
CA GLY A 382 -0.67 1.49 -4.39
C GLY A 382 -1.67 0.34 -4.33
N GLY A 383 -1.26 -0.85 -4.75
CA GLY A 383 -2.10 -2.05 -4.70
C GLY A 383 -2.44 -2.45 -3.27
N LEU A 384 -3.55 -3.15 -3.08
CA LEU A 384 -4.03 -3.66 -1.77
C LEU A 384 -4.26 -2.57 -0.70
N ALA A 385 -4.45 -1.33 -1.12
CA ALA A 385 -4.51 -0.18 -0.22
C ALA A 385 -5.66 -0.29 0.78
N ASN A 386 -5.34 -0.31 2.07
CA ASN A 386 -6.24 -0.27 3.22
C ASN A 386 -7.12 -1.52 3.43
N VAL A 387 -7.57 -2.18 2.36
CA VAL A 387 -8.44 -3.36 2.41
C VAL A 387 -8.25 -4.23 1.17
N TRP A 388 -8.46 -5.53 1.32
CA TRP A 388 -8.44 -6.49 0.22
C TRP A 388 -9.86 -6.86 -0.22
N LEU A 389 -10.21 -6.57 -1.49
CA LEU A 389 -11.49 -6.91 -2.11
C LEU A 389 -11.46 -8.17 -2.98
N GLY A 390 -10.32 -8.87 -3.03
CA GLY A 390 -10.05 -9.88 -4.05
C GLY A 390 -9.47 -9.28 -5.32
N TYR A 391 -9.60 -10.02 -6.41
CA TYR A 391 -9.12 -9.59 -7.72
C TYR A 391 -10.06 -8.58 -8.37
N ILE A 392 -9.46 -7.54 -8.93
CA ILE A 392 -10.16 -6.44 -9.62
C ILE A 392 -9.79 -6.51 -11.11
N LEU A 393 -10.72 -7.08 -11.89
CA LEU A 393 -10.51 -7.35 -13.30
C LEU A 393 -11.27 -6.35 -14.18
N ASP A 394 -10.77 -6.16 -15.40
CA ASP A 394 -11.55 -5.59 -16.48
C ASP A 394 -12.78 -6.48 -16.78
N ARG A 395 -13.87 -5.87 -17.31
CA ARG A 395 -15.11 -6.59 -17.59
C ARG A 395 -14.90 -7.78 -18.55
N ASP A 396 -14.11 -7.60 -19.59
CA ASP A 396 -13.86 -8.67 -20.56
C ASP A 396 -13.00 -9.78 -19.95
N GLN A 397 -12.00 -9.44 -19.14
CA GLN A 397 -11.23 -10.41 -18.36
C GLN A 397 -12.12 -11.21 -17.38
N TYR A 398 -13.13 -10.56 -16.77
CA TYR A 398 -14.07 -11.24 -15.88
C TYR A 398 -14.98 -12.19 -16.66
N LEU A 399 -15.61 -11.73 -17.75
CA LEU A 399 -16.65 -12.49 -18.48
C LEU A 399 -16.07 -13.61 -19.34
N HIS A 400 -14.93 -13.39 -19.97
CA HIS A 400 -14.33 -14.31 -20.95
C HIS A 400 -13.03 -14.94 -20.47
N GLY A 401 -12.51 -14.50 -19.32
CA GLY A 401 -11.27 -15.00 -18.75
C GLY A 401 -11.45 -16.33 -18.03
N GLU A 402 -10.65 -17.31 -18.42
CA GLU A 402 -10.38 -18.47 -17.59
C GLU A 402 -9.21 -18.16 -16.67
N GLY A 403 -9.21 -18.69 -15.46
CA GLY A 403 -8.09 -18.57 -14.54
C GLY A 403 -8.48 -18.23 -13.10
N TYR A 404 -7.46 -18.26 -12.27
CA TYR A 404 -7.58 -18.06 -10.83
C TYR A 404 -8.13 -16.65 -10.48
N GLU A 405 -7.63 -15.63 -11.15
CA GLU A 405 -8.00 -14.24 -10.88
C GLU A 405 -9.49 -13.97 -11.08
N SER A 406 -10.06 -14.49 -12.19
CA SER A 406 -11.50 -14.35 -12.47
C SER A 406 -12.31 -15.05 -11.38
N SER A 407 -11.90 -16.27 -10.98
CA SER A 407 -12.60 -17.04 -9.97
C SER A 407 -12.57 -16.40 -8.58
N MET A 408 -11.54 -15.64 -8.25
CA MET A 408 -11.33 -14.97 -6.97
C MET A 408 -11.76 -13.49 -6.98
N SER A 409 -12.63 -13.12 -7.92
CA SER A 409 -13.28 -11.81 -7.97
C SER A 409 -14.71 -11.91 -7.46
N PHE A 410 -15.08 -11.15 -6.44
CA PHE A 410 -16.25 -11.40 -5.60
C PHE A 410 -17.37 -10.35 -5.73
N TYR A 411 -17.27 -9.40 -6.65
CA TYR A 411 -18.24 -8.31 -6.84
C TYR A 411 -18.76 -8.20 -8.28
N GLY A 412 -18.65 -9.28 -9.04
CA GLY A 412 -19.13 -9.33 -10.42
C GLY A 412 -18.33 -8.49 -11.40
N PRO A 413 -18.81 -8.39 -12.67
CA PRO A 413 -18.03 -7.83 -13.78
C PRO A 413 -17.85 -6.31 -13.73
N ASP A 414 -18.59 -5.60 -12.89
CA ASP A 414 -18.56 -4.14 -12.83
C ASP A 414 -17.57 -3.58 -11.79
N LEU A 415 -16.95 -4.44 -10.97
CA LEU A 415 -15.99 -4.02 -9.94
C LEU A 415 -14.82 -3.23 -10.54
N GLY A 416 -14.26 -3.75 -11.65
CA GLY A 416 -13.12 -3.10 -12.31
C GLY A 416 -13.38 -1.66 -12.74
N ALA A 417 -14.56 -1.42 -13.32
CA ALA A 417 -14.98 -0.08 -13.70
C ALA A 417 -15.21 0.80 -12.46
N ALA A 418 -15.94 0.33 -11.47
CA ALA A 418 -16.23 1.08 -10.24
C ALA A 418 -14.92 1.55 -9.54
N ILE A 419 -13.95 0.65 -9.40
CA ILE A 419 -12.68 0.96 -8.73
C ILE A 419 -11.79 1.86 -9.61
N SER A 420 -11.63 1.56 -10.91
CA SER A 420 -10.77 2.36 -11.78
C SER A 420 -11.30 3.79 -11.96
N ASP A 421 -12.61 3.96 -12.17
CA ASP A 421 -13.22 5.27 -12.33
C ASP A 421 -13.21 6.07 -11.02
N GLY A 422 -13.42 5.38 -9.88
CA GLY A 422 -13.26 5.96 -8.56
C GLY A 422 -11.83 6.44 -8.29
N ALA A 423 -10.83 5.65 -8.62
CA ALA A 423 -9.42 6.02 -8.49
C ALA A 423 -9.07 7.25 -9.34
N ILE A 424 -9.49 7.24 -10.61
CA ILE A 424 -9.30 8.38 -11.54
C ILE A 424 -9.98 9.63 -10.97
N LYS A 425 -11.25 9.53 -10.60
CA LYS A 425 -12.02 10.67 -10.05
C LYS A 425 -11.35 11.26 -8.80
N SER A 426 -10.94 10.40 -7.85
CA SER A 426 -10.23 10.83 -6.64
C SER A 426 -8.91 11.55 -6.99
N ALA A 427 -8.11 10.97 -7.88
CA ALA A 427 -6.83 11.53 -8.30
C ALA A 427 -6.97 12.86 -9.03
N LEU A 428 -7.96 13.01 -9.92
CA LEU A 428 -8.18 14.23 -10.72
C LEU A 428 -8.58 15.44 -9.86
N THR A 429 -9.13 15.25 -8.66
CA THR A 429 -9.34 16.37 -7.73
C THR A 429 -8.04 17.04 -7.30
N LEU A 430 -6.92 16.32 -7.43
CA LEU A 430 -5.58 16.80 -7.08
C LEU A 430 -4.82 17.40 -8.26
N THR A 431 -5.39 17.40 -9.47
CA THR A 431 -4.76 17.95 -10.68
C THR A 431 -5.34 19.29 -11.11
N GLN A 432 -6.50 19.68 -10.57
CA GLN A 432 -7.13 20.97 -10.83
C GLN A 432 -6.34 22.07 -10.10
N LYS A 433 -5.95 23.13 -10.87
CA LYS A 433 -5.28 24.33 -10.35
C LYS A 433 -6.29 25.35 -9.86
#